data_177e19d527453b4533d7696a7047207e
#
_entry.id   177e19d527453b4533d7696a7047207e
#
_cell.length_a   1.000
_cell.length_b   1.000
_cell.length_c   1.000
_cell.angle_alpha   90.00
_cell.angle_beta   90.00
_cell.angle_gamma   90.00
#
_symmetry.space_group_name_H-M   'P 1'
#
loop_
_entity.id
_entity.type
_entity.pdbx_description
1 polymer ?
#
loop_
_entity_poly.entity_id
_entity_poly.type
_entity_poly.pdbx_seq_one_letter_code
_entity_poly.pdbx_strand_id
1 'polypeptide(L)'
;MEYELVYGLPKAEVLAQMAEELTEAVQAALKLRRAMDGANPTPISVDTGMKNLIEELADCQLCEDIFFHGMATQCVNHAYREIDRIKSEKMERWETSLESAKMRLYAVAVGTKDAIKDIITVSAINPAPAKKLAKELYRKMHPTTPIEQLEADIVERGRNW
;
A
#
# COMPACT_ATOMS: atom_id res chain seq x y z
N MET A 1 29.15 18.53 -18.44
CA MET A 1 28.13 19.56 -18.65
C MET A 1 27.63 19.93 -17.25
N GLU A 2 27.97 21.11 -16.77
CA GLU A 2 27.51 21.53 -15.43
C GLU A 2 26.10 22.06 -15.57
N TYR A 3 25.17 21.56 -14.75
CA TYR A 3 23.75 21.96 -14.73
C TYR A 3 23.57 23.26 -13.91
N GLU A 4 24.39 24.29 -14.20
CA GLU A 4 24.47 25.54 -13.46
C GLU A 4 23.12 26.26 -13.34
N LEU A 5 22.30 26.23 -14.39
CA LEU A 5 20.98 26.88 -14.40
C LEU A 5 20.00 26.19 -13.45
N VAL A 6 20.02 24.88 -13.38
CA VAL A 6 19.13 24.09 -12.50
C VAL A 6 19.53 24.28 -11.05
N TYR A 7 20.81 24.18 -10.75
CA TYR A 7 21.33 24.40 -9.38
C TYR A 7 21.26 25.84 -8.92
N GLY A 8 21.10 26.79 -9.84
CA GLY A 8 20.91 28.23 -9.57
C GLY A 8 19.47 28.64 -9.25
N LEU A 9 18.50 27.70 -9.31
CA LEU A 9 17.12 28.03 -9.02
C LEU A 9 16.92 28.51 -7.57
N PRO A 10 16.05 29.52 -7.34
CA PRO A 10 15.64 29.90 -5.99
C PRO A 10 15.08 28.73 -5.22
N LYS A 11 15.48 28.53 -3.97
CA LYS A 11 15.01 27.40 -3.15
C LYS A 11 13.48 27.35 -3.00
N ALA A 12 12.81 28.51 -3.01
CA ALA A 12 11.35 28.57 -2.98
C ALA A 12 10.71 27.95 -4.23
N GLU A 13 11.30 28.14 -5.41
CA GLU A 13 10.83 27.52 -6.67
C GLU A 13 11.09 26.01 -6.65
N VAL A 14 12.24 25.58 -6.14
CA VAL A 14 12.55 24.16 -5.99
C VAL A 14 11.55 23.48 -5.03
N LEU A 15 11.14 24.14 -3.95
CA LEU A 15 10.11 23.62 -3.03
C LEU A 15 8.73 23.57 -3.68
N ALA A 16 8.39 24.54 -4.54
CA ALA A 16 7.14 24.50 -5.30
C ALA A 16 7.12 23.32 -6.27
N GLN A 17 8.20 23.13 -7.03
CA GLN A 17 8.36 21.99 -7.93
C GLN A 17 8.29 20.65 -7.16
N MET A 18 9.01 20.54 -6.04
CA MET A 18 8.95 19.34 -5.19
C MET A 18 7.51 19.02 -4.72
N ALA A 19 6.70 20.04 -4.44
CA ALA A 19 5.30 19.83 -4.06
C ALA A 19 4.45 19.30 -5.22
N GLU A 20 4.73 19.70 -6.45
CA GLU A 20 4.10 19.17 -7.67
C GLU A 20 4.49 17.71 -7.87
N GLU A 21 5.79 17.38 -7.85
CA GLU A 21 6.29 16.00 -8.03
C GLU A 21 5.75 15.04 -6.96
N LEU A 22 5.70 15.49 -5.69
CA LEU A 22 5.09 14.70 -4.62
C LEU A 22 3.60 14.43 -4.87
N THR A 23 2.88 15.36 -5.49
CA THR A 23 1.47 15.17 -5.85
C THR A 23 1.33 14.15 -6.98
N GLU A 24 2.21 14.17 -7.96
CA GLU A 24 2.25 13.20 -9.06
C GLU A 24 2.63 11.81 -8.56
N ALA A 25 3.61 11.71 -7.66
CA ALA A 25 3.97 10.46 -6.99
C ALA A 25 2.79 9.84 -6.21
N VAL A 26 2.00 10.66 -5.52
CA VAL A 26 0.75 10.19 -4.85
C VAL A 26 -0.23 9.63 -5.86
N GLN A 27 -0.43 10.30 -6.99
CA GLN A 27 -1.35 9.82 -8.05
C GLN A 27 -0.85 8.51 -8.67
N ALA A 28 0.44 8.40 -8.98
CA ALA A 28 1.06 7.20 -9.52
C ALA A 28 0.94 6.01 -8.55
N ALA A 29 1.21 6.23 -7.26
CA ALA A 29 1.06 5.21 -6.22
C ALA A 29 -0.39 4.72 -6.10
N LEU A 30 -1.38 5.62 -6.14
CA LEU A 30 -2.80 5.25 -6.09
C LEU A 30 -3.27 4.50 -7.35
N LYS A 31 -2.75 4.85 -8.53
CA LYS A 31 -3.02 4.13 -9.79
C LYS A 31 -2.42 2.72 -9.73
N LEU A 32 -1.16 2.60 -9.30
CA LEU A 32 -0.48 1.32 -9.13
C LEU A 32 -1.22 0.42 -8.13
N ARG A 33 -1.57 0.95 -6.96
CA ARG A 33 -2.36 0.22 -5.96
C ARG A 33 -3.65 -0.35 -6.56
N ARG A 34 -4.40 0.45 -7.31
CA ARG A 34 -5.65 -0.01 -7.97
C ARG A 34 -5.38 -1.11 -9.01
N ALA A 35 -4.28 -1.00 -9.76
CA ALA A 35 -3.87 -2.03 -10.70
C ALA A 35 -3.52 -3.35 -9.99
N MET A 36 -2.89 -3.29 -8.81
CA MET A 36 -2.53 -4.47 -8.00
C MET A 36 -3.75 -5.11 -7.32
N ASP A 37 -4.64 -4.29 -6.76
CA ASP A 37 -5.81 -4.78 -6.01
C ASP A 37 -6.89 -5.37 -6.92
N GLY A 38 -6.95 -4.98 -8.19
CA GLY A 38 -8.01 -5.35 -9.13
C GLY A 38 -9.42 -4.92 -8.72
N ALA A 39 -9.53 -4.18 -7.63
CA ALA A 39 -10.82 -3.80 -7.02
C ALA A 39 -11.55 -2.69 -7.79
N ASN A 40 -10.82 -1.93 -8.60
CA ASN A 40 -11.35 -0.86 -9.43
C ASN A 40 -10.66 -0.91 -10.80
N PRO A 41 -11.42 -0.98 -11.92
CA PRO A 41 -10.82 -1.04 -13.24
C PRO A 41 -9.92 0.18 -13.46
N THR A 42 -8.64 -0.10 -13.60
CA THR A 42 -7.62 0.89 -13.96
C THR A 42 -7.09 0.51 -15.34
N PRO A 43 -7.04 1.44 -16.31
CA PRO A 43 -6.64 1.12 -17.69
C PRO A 43 -5.14 0.89 -17.86
N ILE A 44 -4.37 0.79 -16.79
CA ILE A 44 -2.93 0.54 -16.83
C ILE A 44 -2.59 -0.82 -16.22
N SER A 45 -1.54 -1.47 -16.76
CA SER A 45 -0.96 -2.68 -16.15
C SER A 45 -0.17 -2.35 -14.89
N VAL A 46 0.06 -3.35 -14.03
CA VAL A 46 0.94 -3.21 -12.85
C VAL A 46 2.34 -2.76 -13.26
N ASP A 47 2.89 -3.31 -14.35
CA ASP A 47 4.21 -2.95 -14.87
C ASP A 47 4.29 -1.47 -15.29
N THR A 48 3.27 -0.99 -16.01
CA THR A 48 3.17 0.42 -16.39
C THR A 48 3.03 1.31 -15.16
N GLY A 49 2.18 0.92 -14.20
CA GLY A 49 2.00 1.66 -12.95
C GLY A 49 3.29 1.75 -12.12
N MET A 50 4.09 0.67 -12.11
CA MET A 50 5.40 0.67 -11.44
C MET A 50 6.39 1.61 -12.11
N LYS A 51 6.48 1.60 -13.45
CA LYS A 51 7.36 2.52 -14.19
C LYS A 51 7.02 3.98 -13.92
N ASN A 52 5.74 4.33 -13.98
CA ASN A 52 5.28 5.69 -13.68
C ASN A 52 5.66 6.10 -12.24
N LEU A 53 5.44 5.22 -11.26
CA LEU A 53 5.82 5.54 -9.87
C LEU A 53 7.34 5.74 -9.71
N ILE A 54 8.16 4.96 -10.39
CA ILE A 54 9.63 5.11 -10.36
C ILE A 54 10.04 6.47 -10.97
N GLU A 55 9.39 6.90 -12.05
CA GLU A 55 9.61 8.20 -12.68
C GLU A 55 9.34 9.34 -11.68
N GLU A 56 8.16 9.38 -11.09
CA GLU A 56 7.78 10.43 -10.13
C GLU A 56 8.68 10.44 -8.87
N LEU A 57 9.10 9.28 -8.40
CA LEU A 57 10.05 9.20 -7.28
C LEU A 57 11.44 9.73 -7.66
N ALA A 58 11.87 9.54 -8.92
CA ALA A 58 13.13 10.10 -9.40
C ALA A 58 13.06 11.64 -9.47
N ASP A 59 11.93 12.20 -9.90
CA ASP A 59 11.71 13.64 -9.95
C ASP A 59 11.69 14.27 -8.55
N CYS A 60 11.04 13.59 -7.58
CA CYS A 60 11.11 13.99 -6.17
C CYS A 60 12.56 14.02 -5.64
N GLN A 61 13.38 12.99 -5.96
CA GLN A 61 14.78 12.94 -5.54
C GLN A 61 15.62 14.00 -6.21
N LEU A 62 15.37 14.29 -7.49
CA LEU A 62 16.05 15.37 -8.21
C LEU A 62 15.78 16.73 -7.54
N CYS A 63 14.54 17.01 -7.16
CA CYS A 63 14.19 18.22 -6.42
C CYS A 63 14.91 18.29 -5.06
N GLU A 64 15.04 17.16 -4.34
CA GLU A 64 15.79 17.06 -3.09
C GLU A 64 17.27 17.41 -3.29
N ASP A 65 17.91 16.83 -4.31
CA ASP A 65 19.30 17.08 -4.65
C ASP A 65 19.56 18.57 -4.99
N ILE A 66 18.68 19.17 -5.79
CA ILE A 66 18.76 20.60 -6.14
C ILE A 66 18.54 21.46 -4.90
N PHE A 67 17.62 21.10 -4.01
CA PHE A 67 17.34 21.85 -2.79
C PHE A 67 18.54 21.90 -1.86
N PHE A 68 19.23 20.78 -1.67
CA PHE A 68 20.42 20.71 -0.81
C PHE A 68 21.69 21.20 -1.48
N HIS A 69 21.70 21.38 -2.80
CA HIS A 69 22.86 21.88 -3.51
C HIS A 69 23.29 23.26 -3.00
N GLY A 70 24.60 23.45 -2.80
CA GLY A 70 25.19 24.70 -2.31
C GLY A 70 24.96 24.98 -0.83
N MET A 71 24.26 24.11 -0.09
CA MET A 71 24.21 24.23 1.37
C MET A 71 25.50 23.72 2.02
N ALA A 72 25.82 24.25 3.20
CA ALA A 72 26.98 23.81 3.96
C ALA A 72 26.86 22.29 4.25
N THR A 73 27.93 21.55 4.01
CA THR A 73 27.97 20.07 4.20
C THR A 73 27.48 19.65 5.59
N GLN A 74 27.74 20.44 6.62
CA GLN A 74 27.29 20.15 7.98
C GLN A 74 25.75 20.18 8.08
N CYS A 75 25.09 21.15 7.41
CA CYS A 75 23.63 21.25 7.39
C CYS A 75 23.00 20.09 6.63
N VAL A 76 23.56 19.73 5.48
CA VAL A 76 23.09 18.59 4.67
C VAL A 76 23.24 17.29 5.46
N ASN A 77 24.39 17.04 6.05
CA ASN A 77 24.62 15.84 6.87
C ASN A 77 23.73 15.79 8.11
N HIS A 78 23.38 16.95 8.68
CA HIS A 78 22.42 16.99 9.78
C HIS A 78 21.01 16.62 9.31
N ALA A 79 20.57 17.18 8.18
CA ALA A 79 19.25 16.87 7.61
C ALA A 79 19.10 15.37 7.31
N TYR A 80 20.09 14.74 6.66
CA TYR A 80 20.03 13.31 6.36
C TYR A 80 20.04 12.44 7.61
N ARG A 81 20.83 12.75 8.62
CA ARG A 81 20.79 12.04 9.92
C ARG A 81 19.41 12.14 10.58
N GLU A 82 18.79 13.31 10.51
CA GLU A 82 17.46 13.51 11.08
C GLU A 82 16.38 12.75 10.28
N ILE A 83 16.47 12.72 8.95
CA ILE A 83 15.62 11.92 8.09
C ILE A 83 15.73 10.43 8.46
N ASP A 84 16.94 9.91 8.63
CA ASP A 84 17.17 8.51 8.98
C ASP A 84 16.65 8.17 10.38
N ARG A 85 16.81 9.06 11.35
CA ARG A 85 16.21 8.91 12.68
C ARG A 85 14.68 8.82 12.61
N ILE A 86 14.06 9.74 11.85
CA ILE A 86 12.60 9.77 11.68
C ILE A 86 12.11 8.51 10.93
N LYS A 87 12.84 8.03 9.92
CA LYS A 87 12.52 6.78 9.22
C LYS A 87 12.49 5.60 10.20
N SER A 88 13.52 5.48 11.05
CA SER A 88 13.61 4.40 12.05
C SER A 88 12.42 4.43 13.03
N GLU A 89 12.07 5.60 13.56
CA GLU A 89 10.92 5.75 14.46
C GLU A 89 9.58 5.42 13.77
N LYS A 90 9.46 5.76 12.48
CA LYS A 90 8.26 5.41 11.71
C LYS A 90 8.17 3.92 11.45
N MET A 91 9.29 3.24 11.16
CA MET A 91 9.34 1.79 10.97
C MET A 91 8.91 1.05 12.24
N GLU A 92 9.41 1.43 13.42
CA GLU A 92 9.00 0.85 14.70
C GLU A 92 7.49 1.03 14.96
N ARG A 93 6.96 2.22 14.66
CA ARG A 93 5.50 2.47 14.78
C ARG A 93 4.67 1.63 13.81
N TRP A 94 5.13 1.45 12.58
CA TRP A 94 4.46 0.62 11.60
C TRP A 94 4.48 -0.85 12.01
N GLU A 95 5.61 -1.35 12.49
CA GLU A 95 5.74 -2.72 12.98
C GLU A 95 4.80 -2.97 14.15
N THR A 96 4.79 -2.08 15.15
CA THR A 96 3.86 -2.13 16.28
C THR A 96 2.39 -2.12 15.81
N SER A 97 2.06 -1.27 14.83
CA SER A 97 0.72 -1.19 14.27
C SER A 97 0.32 -2.46 13.53
N LEU A 98 1.23 -3.03 12.74
CA LEU A 98 1.03 -4.29 12.03
C LEU A 98 0.92 -5.48 13.00
N GLU A 99 1.69 -5.49 14.07
CA GLU A 99 1.57 -6.49 15.13
C GLU A 99 0.23 -6.44 15.85
N SER A 100 -0.27 -5.23 16.15
CA SER A 100 -1.59 -5.04 16.76
C SER A 100 -2.74 -5.35 15.79
N ALA A 101 -2.52 -5.11 14.48
CA ALA A 101 -3.46 -5.42 13.40
C ALA A 101 -3.27 -6.83 12.82
N LYS A 102 -2.55 -7.74 13.51
CA LYS A 102 -2.26 -9.11 13.01
C LYS A 102 -3.49 -9.73 12.39
N MET A 103 -3.39 -10.01 11.09
CA MET A 103 -4.40 -10.76 10.37
C MET A 103 -4.57 -12.11 11.06
N ARG A 104 -5.76 -12.37 11.57
CA ARG A 104 -6.10 -13.63 12.22
C ARG A 104 -6.55 -14.63 11.18
N LEU A 105 -6.17 -15.88 11.34
CA LEU A 105 -6.75 -16.98 10.60
C LEU A 105 -8.13 -17.29 11.16
N TYR A 106 -9.12 -17.37 10.29
CA TYR A 106 -10.47 -17.79 10.62
C TYR A 106 -10.81 -19.04 9.82
N ALA A 107 -11.24 -20.08 10.51
CA ALA A 107 -11.95 -21.20 9.89
C ALA A 107 -13.42 -20.81 9.79
N VAL A 108 -13.93 -20.70 8.58
CA VAL A 108 -15.29 -20.24 8.28
C VAL A 108 -16.03 -21.37 7.62
N ALA A 109 -17.11 -21.85 8.25
CA ALA A 109 -18.03 -22.78 7.62
C ALA A 109 -18.92 -22.00 6.66
N VAL A 110 -18.89 -22.36 5.38
CA VAL A 110 -19.70 -21.74 4.31
C VAL A 110 -20.52 -22.79 3.60
N GLY A 111 -21.78 -22.49 3.37
CA GLY A 111 -22.70 -23.36 2.64
C GLY A 111 -24.07 -22.72 2.52
N THR A 112 -25.03 -23.44 1.97
CA THR A 112 -26.45 -23.05 1.98
C THR A 112 -27.13 -23.55 3.26
N LYS A 113 -28.35 -23.06 3.53
CA LYS A 113 -29.14 -23.44 4.71
C LYS A 113 -29.36 -24.97 4.83
N ASP A 114 -29.46 -25.64 3.69
CA ASP A 114 -29.82 -27.06 3.58
C ASP A 114 -28.66 -27.94 3.11
N ALA A 115 -27.45 -27.41 2.91
CA ALA A 115 -26.28 -28.14 2.41
C ALA A 115 -25.17 -28.20 3.46
N ILE A 116 -24.33 -29.24 3.31
CA ILE A 116 -23.11 -29.40 4.12
C ILE A 116 -22.23 -28.18 3.92
N LYS A 117 -21.81 -27.55 5.02
CA LYS A 117 -20.93 -26.39 5.00
C LYS A 117 -19.48 -26.83 4.84
N ASP A 118 -18.81 -26.28 3.84
CA ASP A 118 -17.35 -26.42 3.70
C ASP A 118 -16.64 -25.49 4.69
N ILE A 119 -15.51 -25.91 5.21
CA ILE A 119 -14.67 -25.09 6.07
C ILE A 119 -13.58 -24.43 5.21
N ILE A 120 -13.62 -23.12 5.10
CA ILE A 120 -12.66 -22.33 4.34
C ILE A 120 -11.82 -21.53 5.32
N THR A 121 -10.51 -21.71 5.27
CA THR A 121 -9.58 -20.91 6.08
C THR A 121 -9.19 -19.64 5.33
N VAL A 122 -9.41 -18.51 5.96
CA VAL A 122 -9.09 -17.18 5.42
C VAL A 122 -8.37 -16.32 6.44
N SER A 123 -7.50 -15.45 5.95
CA SER A 123 -6.85 -14.42 6.78
C SER A 123 -7.66 -13.13 6.70
N ALA A 124 -8.03 -12.57 7.85
CA ALA A 124 -8.76 -11.31 7.93
C ALA A 124 -8.49 -10.58 9.26
N ILE A 125 -8.72 -9.29 9.27
CA ILE A 125 -8.52 -8.44 10.45
C ILE A 125 -9.59 -8.75 11.53
N ASN A 126 -10.80 -9.08 11.11
CA ASN A 126 -11.91 -9.39 12.01
C ASN A 126 -12.89 -10.40 11.35
N PRO A 127 -13.90 -10.92 12.10
CA PRO A 127 -14.82 -11.93 11.60
C PRO A 127 -15.65 -11.52 10.38
N ALA A 128 -16.03 -10.26 10.23
CA ALA A 128 -16.94 -9.84 9.17
C ALA A 128 -16.26 -9.89 7.77
N PRO A 129 -15.07 -9.31 7.53
CA PRO A 129 -14.31 -9.55 6.31
C PRO A 129 -13.97 -11.02 6.07
N ALA A 130 -13.68 -11.81 7.13
CA ALA A 130 -13.41 -13.23 6.98
C ALA A 130 -14.60 -13.97 6.37
N LYS A 131 -15.80 -13.72 6.89
CA LYS A 131 -17.04 -14.33 6.35
C LYS A 131 -17.29 -13.93 4.89
N LYS A 132 -17.08 -12.66 4.55
CA LYS A 132 -17.22 -12.16 3.17
C LYS A 132 -16.25 -12.86 2.22
N LEU A 133 -14.97 -12.89 2.57
CA LEU A 133 -13.92 -13.51 1.74
C LEU A 133 -14.16 -15.02 1.56
N ALA A 134 -14.57 -15.71 2.62
CA ALA A 134 -14.88 -17.11 2.56
C ALA A 134 -16.07 -17.41 1.63
N LYS A 135 -17.12 -16.59 1.63
CA LYS A 135 -18.24 -16.70 0.68
C LYS A 135 -17.80 -16.48 -0.77
N GLU A 136 -16.91 -15.52 -1.02
CA GLU A 136 -16.37 -15.28 -2.35
C GLU A 136 -15.52 -16.45 -2.86
N LEU A 137 -14.69 -17.03 -1.99
CA LEU A 137 -13.90 -18.22 -2.31
C LEU A 137 -14.79 -19.46 -2.55
N TYR A 138 -15.80 -19.66 -1.70
CA TYR A 138 -16.77 -20.74 -1.88
C TYR A 138 -17.47 -20.64 -3.24
N ARG A 139 -17.94 -19.45 -3.61
CA ARG A 139 -18.57 -19.21 -4.92
C ARG A 139 -17.64 -19.50 -6.10
N LYS A 140 -16.33 -19.23 -5.97
CA LYS A 140 -15.36 -19.61 -7.03
C LYS A 140 -15.26 -21.11 -7.22
N MET A 141 -15.37 -21.87 -6.14
CA MET A 141 -15.36 -23.34 -6.18
C MET A 141 -16.72 -23.92 -6.60
N HIS A 142 -17.83 -23.23 -6.29
CA HIS A 142 -19.20 -23.61 -6.57
C HIS A 142 -19.94 -22.52 -7.37
N PRO A 143 -19.64 -22.32 -8.66
CA PRO A 143 -20.12 -21.16 -9.43
C PRO A 143 -21.63 -21.14 -9.67
N THR A 144 -22.32 -22.25 -9.48
CA THR A 144 -23.80 -22.37 -9.62
C THR A 144 -24.56 -21.90 -8.37
N THR A 145 -23.88 -21.69 -7.24
CA THR A 145 -24.54 -21.27 -6.00
C THR A 145 -24.59 -19.75 -5.90
N PRO A 146 -25.76 -19.10 -5.85
CA PRO A 146 -25.88 -17.66 -5.65
C PRO A 146 -25.30 -17.22 -4.31
N ILE A 147 -24.58 -16.11 -4.28
CA ILE A 147 -23.88 -15.63 -3.06
C ILE A 147 -24.87 -15.23 -1.96
N GLU A 148 -26.07 -14.80 -2.35
CA GLU A 148 -27.15 -14.40 -1.46
C GLU A 148 -27.71 -15.58 -0.64
N GLN A 149 -27.55 -16.80 -1.13
CA GLN A 149 -27.98 -18.03 -0.45
C GLN A 149 -26.92 -18.60 0.48
N LEU A 150 -25.69 -18.05 0.44
CA LEU A 150 -24.60 -18.53 1.26
C LEU A 150 -24.69 -17.99 2.69
N GLU A 151 -24.64 -18.88 3.65
CA GLU A 151 -24.40 -18.58 5.07
C GLU A 151 -22.92 -18.80 5.38
N ALA A 152 -22.39 -18.04 6.32
CA ALA A 152 -21.00 -18.17 6.74
C ALA A 152 -20.88 -17.95 8.25
N ASP A 153 -20.34 -18.92 8.97
CA ASP A 153 -20.12 -18.88 10.39
C ASP A 153 -18.69 -19.17 10.77
N ILE A 154 -18.20 -18.44 11.76
CA ILE A 154 -16.87 -18.69 12.32
C ILE A 154 -16.93 -19.95 13.17
N VAL A 155 -16.17 -20.96 12.77
CA VAL A 155 -16.06 -22.23 13.51
C VAL A 155 -14.94 -22.18 14.52
N GLU A 156 -13.81 -21.57 14.11
CA GLU A 156 -12.64 -21.46 14.96
C GLU A 156 -11.89 -20.13 14.71
N ARG A 157 -11.39 -19.52 15.78
CA ARG A 157 -10.40 -18.45 15.67
C ARG A 157 -9.03 -19.07 15.81
N GLY A 158 -8.26 -19.08 14.73
CA GLY A 158 -6.88 -19.50 14.77
C GLY A 158 -6.05 -18.69 15.77
N ARG A 159 -5.03 -19.33 16.33
CA ARG A 159 -4.04 -18.62 17.16
C ARG A 159 -3.27 -17.64 16.28
N ASN A 160 -2.91 -16.50 16.87
CA ASN A 160 -2.01 -15.54 16.22
C ASN A 160 -0.68 -16.25 15.88
N TRP A 161 -0.22 -16.10 14.66
CA TRP A 161 1.12 -16.50 14.23
C TRP A 161 2.07 -15.34 14.46
#